data_abfd26465df64c9cf4145fee94665aa8
#
_entry.id   abfd26465df64c9cf4145fee94665aa8
#
_cell.length_a   1.000
_cell.length_b   1.000
_cell.length_c   1.000
_cell.angle_alpha   90.00
_cell.angle_beta   90.00
_cell.angle_gamma   90.00
#
_symmetry.space_group_name_H-M   'P 1'
#
loop_
_entity.id
_entity.type
_entity.pdbx_description
1 polymer ?
#
loop_
_entity_poly.entity_id
_entity_poly.type
_entity_poly.pdbx_seq_one_letter_code
_entity_poly.pdbx_strand_id
1 'polypeptide(L)'
;MTNSNGEPAFKPGPRVWIYRGFLAAVILGTAALGWYASRLAGSTLAATALPSSSPLATSRPSSTAAPLTQPALVSETAEPREPIVGQEGTLVFSARRDGRTHLWAYIIGDPSPRQITFGEWDDRDPAIDPLGERIAFASNRRGYWDLYLLDLGSGEVRALTETPGYEGHPTWSPDGRWIAYEAYESGDFDIWILPVSLDQEPIRLTNHPANDLSPAWDPNGRRIAFVSERDGGRDIFLADLDRPDDRFQNLTHTAELEEGDPAFSPDGSRLAYVQYGFGFPQITTAPLDGEIQSTVRGQGRKPAWSPQGEVLAAILDSPHDSQIVSYVADGAHARRIGFPVILDLGHIDWTPFDLRQPVMQLAASEQAAVPLYEVATDAPAGPGGRITLKALPGVEAPNPMLSDAVDEAFLALRERALRELGWDFLSTLDFAFAGINDPLPPGLTYRDWLYTGRAFAFSLSAVQAGWIEVVREDFGGQTYWRVYVRAAEQDGSLGEPLRDHPWDFEARFEGDSQAYDQGGLEKTRIPLGYYVDFTRLAADYGFERLPALPNWRTYYHGARFHEFVHRDGLDWESAMLELYPPSALITPTPFQTPTPTPTRTLRPTPTPWWWRWLTPTATSTPTPQPSITPSPAP
;
A
#
# COMPACT_ATOMS: atom_id res chain seq x y z
N MET A 1 -57.61 8.74 -15.53
CA MET A 1 -58.07 10.12 -15.60
C MET A 1 -56.94 10.89 -16.25
N THR A 2 -57.15 11.42 -17.42
CA THR A 2 -56.19 12.19 -18.22
C THR A 2 -56.35 13.68 -17.92
N ASN A 3 -55.26 14.42 -17.91
CA ASN A 3 -55.29 15.89 -17.83
C ASN A 3 -55.84 16.51 -19.13
N SER A 4 -56.27 17.75 -19.07
CA SER A 4 -56.91 18.49 -20.17
C SER A 4 -56.05 18.64 -21.44
N ASN A 5 -54.82 18.12 -21.44
CA ASN A 5 -53.89 18.14 -22.59
C ASN A 5 -53.52 16.73 -23.11
N GLY A 6 -54.21 15.67 -22.67
CA GLY A 6 -54.07 14.32 -23.24
C GLY A 6 -52.84 13.52 -22.77
N GLU A 7 -52.05 14.01 -21.81
CA GLU A 7 -50.89 13.27 -21.27
C GLU A 7 -51.27 12.44 -20.04
N PRO A 8 -50.69 11.23 -19.84
CA PRO A 8 -50.97 10.40 -18.67
C PRO A 8 -50.40 11.01 -17.38
N ALA A 9 -51.24 11.22 -16.38
CA ALA A 9 -50.85 11.72 -15.08
C ALA A 9 -49.89 10.74 -14.36
N PHE A 10 -48.71 11.17 -14.03
CA PHE A 10 -47.68 10.42 -13.30
C PHE A 10 -48.14 10.18 -11.85
N LYS A 11 -48.40 8.91 -11.50
CA LYS A 11 -48.61 8.53 -10.09
C LYS A 11 -47.25 8.21 -9.47
N PRO A 12 -46.82 8.92 -8.40
CA PRO A 12 -45.59 8.58 -7.72
C PRO A 12 -45.69 7.19 -7.09
N GLY A 13 -44.69 6.34 -7.37
CA GLY A 13 -44.65 4.97 -6.88
C GLY A 13 -44.36 4.93 -5.34
N PRO A 14 -44.58 3.77 -4.71
CA PRO A 14 -44.48 3.60 -3.26
C PRO A 14 -43.12 4.02 -2.66
N ARG A 15 -42.05 4.04 -3.44
CA ARG A 15 -40.72 4.47 -3.00
C ARG A 15 -40.64 5.95 -2.56
N VAL A 16 -41.41 6.83 -3.15
CA VAL A 16 -41.43 8.27 -2.78
C VAL A 16 -42.01 8.48 -1.38
N TRP A 17 -42.93 7.63 -0.95
CA TRP A 17 -43.52 7.70 0.39
C TRP A 17 -42.57 7.19 1.48
N ILE A 18 -41.73 6.20 1.17
CA ILE A 18 -40.72 5.67 2.08
C ILE A 18 -39.65 6.74 2.36
N TYR A 19 -39.16 7.44 1.32
CA TYR A 19 -38.18 8.54 1.50
C TYR A 19 -38.73 9.71 2.32
N ARG A 20 -40.00 10.08 2.14
CA ARG A 20 -40.60 11.14 2.96
C ARG A 20 -40.79 10.73 4.42
N GLY A 21 -41.09 9.47 4.69
CA GLY A 21 -41.15 8.92 6.04
C GLY A 21 -39.79 8.89 6.74
N PHE A 22 -38.74 8.50 6.01
CA PHE A 22 -37.38 8.46 6.51
C PHE A 22 -36.85 9.86 6.84
N LEU A 23 -37.06 10.84 5.97
CA LEU A 23 -36.64 12.23 6.19
C LEU A 23 -37.34 12.84 7.42
N ALA A 24 -38.64 12.56 7.64
CA ALA A 24 -39.35 13.01 8.81
C ALA A 24 -38.83 12.37 10.11
N ALA A 25 -38.45 11.10 10.09
CA ALA A 25 -37.84 10.39 11.21
C ALA A 25 -36.47 10.93 11.59
N VAL A 26 -35.64 11.27 10.61
CA VAL A 26 -34.30 11.90 10.83
C VAL A 26 -34.45 13.29 11.45
N ILE A 27 -35.38 14.12 10.96
CA ILE A 27 -35.63 15.48 11.52
C ILE A 27 -36.12 15.39 12.97
N LEU A 28 -36.99 14.43 13.29
CA LEU A 28 -37.46 14.23 14.67
C LEU A 28 -36.36 13.69 15.59
N GLY A 29 -35.48 12.83 15.07
CA GLY A 29 -34.32 12.29 15.80
C GLY A 29 -33.31 13.38 16.17
N THR A 30 -32.98 14.28 15.22
CA THR A 30 -32.07 15.41 15.46
C THR A 30 -32.64 16.45 16.44
N ALA A 31 -33.93 16.69 16.41
CA ALA A 31 -34.60 17.57 17.35
C ALA A 31 -34.60 16.99 18.79
N ALA A 32 -34.77 15.67 18.95
CA ALA A 32 -34.69 14.99 20.23
C ALA A 32 -33.28 15.00 20.83
N LEU A 33 -32.25 14.81 19.99
CA LEU A 33 -30.83 14.90 20.38
C LEU A 33 -30.45 16.33 20.81
N GLY A 34 -30.92 17.36 20.12
CA GLY A 34 -30.71 18.76 20.48
C GLY A 34 -31.35 19.11 21.82
N TRP A 35 -32.55 18.60 22.09
CA TRP A 35 -33.24 18.80 23.37
C TRP A 35 -32.55 18.05 24.53
N TYR A 36 -32.03 16.86 24.30
CA TYR A 36 -31.27 16.09 25.28
C TYR A 36 -29.92 16.74 25.61
N ALA A 37 -29.20 17.24 24.60
CA ALA A 37 -27.94 17.98 24.79
C ALA A 37 -28.13 19.28 25.56
N SER A 38 -29.24 20.01 25.36
CA SER A 38 -29.55 21.25 26.10
C SER A 38 -29.88 20.99 27.58
N ARG A 39 -30.38 19.81 27.93
CA ARG A 39 -30.61 19.41 29.32
C ARG A 39 -29.33 19.02 30.07
N LEU A 40 -28.33 18.47 29.38
CA LEU A 40 -27.03 18.14 29.97
C LEU A 40 -26.15 19.38 30.22
N ALA A 41 -26.34 20.46 29.48
CA ALA A 41 -25.60 21.72 29.65
C ALA A 41 -26.07 22.57 30.86
N GLY A 42 -27.12 22.15 31.58
CA GLY A 42 -27.72 22.89 32.69
C GLY A 42 -27.16 22.55 34.07
N SER A 43 -26.17 21.68 34.23
CA SER A 43 -25.54 21.39 35.52
C SER A 43 -24.30 22.27 35.72
N THR A 44 -24.45 23.34 36.47
CA THR A 44 -23.37 24.25 36.89
C THR A 44 -22.37 23.54 37.78
N LEU A 45 -21.11 23.43 37.31
CA LEU A 45 -19.98 23.17 38.16
C LEU A 45 -19.45 24.49 38.73
N ALA A 46 -19.45 24.60 40.05
CA ALA A 46 -18.91 25.73 40.78
C ALA A 46 -17.39 25.84 40.56
N ALA A 47 -16.94 26.99 40.08
CA ALA A 47 -15.54 27.31 39.90
C ALA A 47 -14.89 27.61 41.27
N THR A 48 -13.93 26.80 41.68
CA THR A 48 -13.02 27.09 42.78
C THR A 48 -11.92 28.01 42.28
N ALA A 49 -11.81 29.19 42.86
CA ALA A 49 -10.79 30.17 42.53
C ALA A 49 -9.38 29.74 42.98
N LEU A 50 -8.40 29.81 42.09
CA LEU A 50 -6.98 29.70 42.41
C LEU A 50 -6.38 31.08 42.74
N PRO A 51 -5.43 31.17 43.68
CA PRO A 51 -4.88 32.48 44.13
C PRO A 51 -3.93 33.10 43.11
N SER A 52 -4.02 34.39 42.99
CA SER A 52 -3.18 35.31 42.22
C SER A 52 -1.74 35.29 42.72
N SER A 53 -0.76 35.09 41.84
CA SER A 53 0.66 35.33 42.07
C SER A 53 1.13 36.61 41.35
N SER A 54 1.74 37.49 42.13
CA SER A 54 2.35 38.78 41.73
C SER A 54 3.58 38.60 40.84
N PRO A 55 3.98 39.62 40.05
CA PRO A 55 5.06 39.52 39.07
C PRO A 55 6.44 39.68 39.73
N LEU A 56 7.37 38.77 39.39
CA LEU A 56 8.81 38.92 39.68
C LEU A 56 9.56 39.47 38.47
N ALA A 57 10.49 40.34 38.81
CA ALA A 57 11.28 41.18 37.94
C ALA A 57 12.16 40.40 36.95
N THR A 58 12.29 40.99 35.75
CA THR A 58 13.22 40.64 34.70
C THR A 58 14.71 40.86 35.11
N SER A 59 15.51 39.78 35.04
CA SER A 59 16.94 39.89 34.85
C SER A 59 17.36 39.03 33.66
N ARG A 60 17.94 39.66 32.67
CA ARG A 60 18.43 39.11 31.41
C ARG A 60 19.82 38.51 31.65
N PRO A 61 20.08 37.23 31.37
CA PRO A 61 21.44 36.76 31.24
C PRO A 61 21.88 36.79 29.77
N SER A 62 23.09 37.28 29.57
CA SER A 62 23.86 37.29 28.35
C SER A 62 24.03 35.86 27.83
N SER A 63 23.66 35.58 26.59
CA SER A 63 23.83 34.28 25.96
C SER A 63 25.25 34.15 25.43
N THR A 64 26.08 33.35 26.12
CA THR A 64 27.26 32.74 25.53
C THR A 64 26.77 31.51 24.75
N ALA A 65 26.92 31.50 23.42
CA ALA A 65 26.58 30.38 22.58
C ALA A 65 27.43 29.16 22.96
N ALA A 66 26.79 28.15 23.49
CA ALA A 66 27.38 26.81 23.58
C ALA A 66 27.27 26.14 22.18
N PRO A 67 28.26 25.33 21.78
CA PRO A 67 28.23 24.62 20.51
C PRO A 67 27.03 23.65 20.51
N LEU A 68 26.25 23.68 19.41
CA LEU A 68 25.22 22.71 19.15
C LEU A 68 25.86 21.32 19.10
N THR A 69 25.68 20.57 20.15
CA THR A 69 25.93 19.14 20.16
C THR A 69 24.84 18.55 19.23
N GLN A 70 25.22 17.95 18.11
CA GLN A 70 24.36 17.09 17.33
C GLN A 70 23.68 16.11 18.28
N PRO A 71 22.35 15.87 18.15
CA PRO A 71 21.77 14.73 18.81
C PRO A 71 22.51 13.51 18.27
N ALA A 72 23.25 12.83 19.12
CA ALA A 72 23.77 11.51 18.84
C ALA A 72 22.59 10.71 18.33
N LEU A 73 22.74 10.12 17.14
CA LEU A 73 21.95 8.97 16.74
C LEU A 73 21.95 8.07 17.96
N VAL A 74 20.82 8.01 18.65
CA VAL A 74 20.56 7.00 19.65
C VAL A 74 20.62 5.71 18.84
N SER A 75 21.78 5.09 18.80
CA SER A 75 21.90 3.69 18.49
C SER A 75 21.02 3.06 19.54
N GLU A 76 19.80 2.72 19.13
CA GLU A 76 18.89 1.91 19.91
C GLU A 76 19.67 0.62 20.14
N THR A 77 20.35 0.54 21.27
CA THR A 77 20.97 -0.70 21.74
C THR A 77 19.80 -1.65 21.76
N ALA A 78 19.76 -2.54 20.77
CA ALA A 78 18.75 -3.58 20.66
C ALA A 78 18.69 -4.25 22.03
N GLU A 79 17.60 -4.02 22.76
CA GLU A 79 17.33 -4.78 23.97
C GLU A 79 17.49 -6.26 23.62
N PRO A 80 18.13 -7.06 24.49
CA PRO A 80 18.24 -8.50 24.23
C PRO A 80 16.84 -9.02 24.01
N ARG A 81 16.54 -9.37 22.75
CA ARG A 81 15.23 -9.86 22.33
C ARG A 81 15.02 -11.18 23.04
N GLU A 82 14.02 -11.25 23.92
CA GLU A 82 13.65 -12.53 24.52
C GLU A 82 13.29 -13.50 23.39
N PRO A 83 13.91 -14.70 23.34
CA PRO A 83 13.56 -15.72 22.37
C PRO A 83 12.06 -16.03 22.49
N ILE A 84 11.47 -16.56 21.40
CA ILE A 84 10.10 -17.10 21.41
C ILE A 84 10.09 -18.22 22.46
N VAL A 85 9.77 -17.90 23.69
CA VAL A 85 9.86 -18.85 24.78
C VAL A 85 8.87 -19.98 24.54
N GLY A 86 9.37 -21.21 24.39
CA GLY A 86 8.57 -22.41 24.20
C GLY A 86 8.13 -22.72 22.77
N GLN A 87 8.62 -21.97 21.75
CA GLN A 87 8.34 -22.31 20.36
C GLN A 87 9.56 -22.98 19.72
N GLU A 88 9.32 -23.96 18.89
CA GLU A 88 10.33 -24.75 18.19
C GLU A 88 10.01 -24.81 16.69
N GLY A 89 10.96 -25.30 15.90
CA GLY A 89 10.81 -25.54 14.48
C GLY A 89 11.50 -24.50 13.61
N THR A 90 11.04 -24.41 12.37
CA THR A 90 11.63 -23.53 11.35
C THR A 90 10.54 -22.71 10.66
N LEU A 91 10.77 -21.42 10.54
CA LEU A 91 10.02 -20.55 9.64
C LEU A 91 10.70 -20.56 8.27
N VAL A 92 9.92 -20.81 7.22
CA VAL A 92 10.36 -20.63 5.83
C VAL A 92 9.55 -19.49 5.23
N PHE A 93 10.22 -18.59 4.53
CA PHE A 93 9.57 -17.40 3.99
C PHE A 93 10.26 -16.96 2.70
N SER A 94 9.56 -16.20 1.89
CA SER A 94 10.16 -15.48 0.77
C SER A 94 10.58 -14.08 1.19
N ALA A 95 11.76 -13.65 0.76
CA ALA A 95 12.26 -12.31 1.02
C ALA A 95 13.09 -11.80 -0.17
N ARG A 96 12.95 -10.48 -0.44
CA ARG A 96 13.69 -9.80 -1.49
C ARG A 96 14.97 -9.20 -0.96
N ARG A 97 16.06 -9.52 -1.62
CA ARG A 97 17.39 -8.95 -1.38
C ARG A 97 18.15 -8.85 -2.70
N ASP A 98 18.91 -7.78 -2.89
CA ASP A 98 19.75 -7.57 -4.06
C ASP A 98 18.96 -7.69 -5.39
N GLY A 99 17.74 -7.16 -5.42
CA GLY A 99 16.87 -7.11 -6.59
C GLY A 99 16.20 -8.43 -6.97
N ARG A 100 16.27 -9.47 -6.11
CA ARG A 100 15.64 -10.77 -6.32
C ARG A 100 14.94 -11.28 -5.05
N THR A 101 13.84 -11.98 -5.26
CA THR A 101 13.11 -12.66 -4.20
C THR A 101 13.53 -14.12 -4.16
N HIS A 102 13.93 -14.59 -2.98
CA HIS A 102 14.31 -15.98 -2.76
C HIS A 102 13.69 -16.54 -1.51
N LEU A 103 13.77 -17.86 -1.36
CA LEU A 103 13.35 -18.54 -0.15
C LEU A 103 14.43 -18.46 0.92
N TRP A 104 13.99 -18.24 2.14
CA TRP A 104 14.80 -18.12 3.35
C TRP A 104 14.24 -19.04 4.43
N ALA A 105 15.11 -19.48 5.32
CA ALA A 105 14.71 -20.25 6.49
C ALA A 105 15.28 -19.61 7.77
N TYR A 106 14.47 -19.55 8.81
CA TYR A 106 14.86 -19.16 10.15
C TYR A 106 14.56 -20.27 11.13
N ILE A 107 15.61 -20.91 11.63
CA ILE A 107 15.50 -21.90 12.68
C ILE A 107 15.33 -21.14 14.01
N ILE A 108 14.26 -21.45 14.73
CA ILE A 108 13.96 -20.73 15.98
C ILE A 108 15.08 -20.95 16.99
N GLY A 109 15.63 -19.83 17.49
CA GLY A 109 16.79 -19.83 18.37
C GLY A 109 18.12 -19.56 17.68
N ASP A 110 18.20 -19.58 16.35
CA ASP A 110 19.41 -19.18 15.64
C ASP A 110 19.53 -17.63 15.57
N PRO A 111 20.74 -17.09 15.39
CA PRO A 111 20.95 -15.64 15.42
C PRO A 111 20.39 -14.91 14.18
N SER A 112 20.25 -15.59 13.05
CA SER A 112 19.80 -14.98 11.79
C SER A 112 19.22 -16.01 10.84
N PRO A 113 18.30 -15.59 9.94
CA PRO A 113 17.83 -16.44 8.86
C PRO A 113 18.93 -16.70 7.83
N ARG A 114 18.72 -17.74 7.00
CA ARG A 114 19.60 -18.12 5.90
C ARG A 114 18.83 -18.23 4.61
N GLN A 115 19.41 -17.76 3.54
CA GLN A 115 18.89 -17.95 2.20
C GLN A 115 19.08 -19.41 1.76
N ILE A 116 18.06 -20.01 1.13
CA ILE A 116 18.06 -21.42 0.74
C ILE A 116 17.84 -21.65 -0.76
N THR A 117 17.40 -20.62 -1.51
CA THR A 117 17.38 -20.65 -2.98
C THR A 117 18.14 -19.46 -3.55
N PHE A 118 18.71 -19.63 -4.75
CA PHE A 118 19.61 -18.67 -5.38
C PHE A 118 19.38 -18.67 -6.89
N GLY A 119 19.68 -17.55 -7.57
CA GLY A 119 19.64 -17.44 -9.04
C GLY A 119 19.24 -16.05 -9.52
N GLU A 120 19.07 -15.92 -10.84
CA GLU A 120 18.70 -14.66 -11.53
C GLU A 120 17.17 -14.54 -11.71
N TRP A 121 16.40 -15.29 -10.97
CA TRP A 121 14.94 -15.35 -10.99
C TRP A 121 14.38 -15.09 -9.61
N ASP A 122 13.07 -14.99 -9.52
CA ASP A 122 12.36 -14.86 -8.25
C ASP A 122 11.72 -16.20 -7.84
N ASP A 123 11.86 -16.55 -6.55
CA ASP A 123 11.23 -17.68 -5.88
C ASP A 123 10.38 -17.17 -4.72
N ARG A 124 9.09 -17.56 -4.64
CA ARG A 124 8.18 -17.06 -3.61
C ARG A 124 7.12 -18.06 -3.18
N ASP A 125 6.30 -17.69 -2.21
CA ASP A 125 5.17 -18.45 -1.69
C ASP A 125 5.54 -19.86 -1.26
N PRO A 126 6.53 -20.04 -0.34
CA PRO A 126 6.92 -21.35 0.11
C PRO A 126 5.82 -22.00 0.95
N ALA A 127 5.59 -23.30 0.72
CA ALA A 127 4.76 -24.18 1.53
C ALA A 127 5.53 -25.47 1.82
N ILE A 128 5.71 -25.78 3.11
CA ILE A 128 6.44 -26.97 3.55
C ILE A 128 5.49 -28.15 3.60
N ASP A 129 5.92 -29.30 3.12
CA ASP A 129 5.10 -30.52 3.18
C ASP A 129 4.90 -31.01 4.63
N PRO A 130 3.86 -31.83 4.89
CA PRO A 130 3.55 -32.30 6.25
C PRO A 130 4.63 -33.10 6.93
N LEU A 131 5.64 -33.58 6.19
CA LEU A 131 6.77 -34.35 6.71
C LEU A 131 8.03 -33.50 6.95
N GLY A 132 8.04 -32.23 6.47
CA GLY A 132 9.20 -31.36 6.55
C GLY A 132 10.35 -31.76 5.63
N GLU A 133 10.05 -32.48 4.55
CA GLU A 133 11.06 -33.03 3.63
C GLU A 133 11.15 -32.20 2.33
N ARG A 134 10.09 -31.48 1.97
CA ARG A 134 9.98 -30.78 0.70
C ARG A 134 9.33 -29.41 0.86
N ILE A 135 9.68 -28.47 -0.01
CA ILE A 135 9.04 -27.17 -0.12
C ILE A 135 8.45 -27.01 -1.52
N ALA A 136 7.14 -26.77 -1.62
CA ALA A 136 6.50 -26.31 -2.83
C ALA A 136 6.59 -24.78 -2.86
N PHE A 137 6.83 -24.18 -4.03
CA PHE A 137 6.97 -22.73 -4.18
C PHE A 137 6.71 -22.30 -5.62
N ALA A 138 6.41 -21.02 -5.83
CA ALA A 138 6.29 -20.41 -7.14
C ALA A 138 7.65 -19.83 -7.60
N SER A 139 7.98 -19.98 -8.88
CA SER A 139 9.21 -19.45 -9.45
C SER A 139 9.05 -19.07 -10.92
N ASN A 140 9.68 -17.97 -11.32
CA ASN A 140 9.72 -17.53 -12.72
C ASN A 140 11.02 -17.93 -13.46
N ARG A 141 11.73 -18.95 -12.98
CA ARG A 141 13.05 -19.39 -13.52
C ARG A 141 13.04 -19.84 -14.96
N ARG A 142 11.89 -20.11 -15.55
CA ARG A 142 11.70 -20.49 -16.96
C ARG A 142 10.95 -19.44 -17.77
N GLY A 143 10.75 -18.25 -17.21
CA GLY A 143 10.07 -17.12 -17.85
C GLY A 143 8.61 -16.96 -17.47
N TYR A 144 7.91 -18.05 -17.08
CA TYR A 144 6.56 -18.02 -16.53
C TYR A 144 6.59 -18.31 -15.04
N TRP A 145 5.57 -17.88 -14.32
CA TRP A 145 5.38 -18.24 -12.92
C TRP A 145 4.77 -19.63 -12.82
N ASP A 146 5.60 -20.62 -12.56
CA ASP A 146 5.23 -22.02 -12.38
C ASP A 146 5.49 -22.49 -10.95
N LEU A 147 4.88 -23.62 -10.57
CA LEU A 147 5.14 -24.31 -9.31
C LEU A 147 6.36 -25.21 -9.40
N TYR A 148 7.16 -25.18 -8.37
CA TYR A 148 8.35 -26.00 -8.21
C TYR A 148 8.36 -26.73 -6.86
N LEU A 149 9.12 -27.79 -6.80
CA LEU A 149 9.35 -28.59 -5.60
C LEU A 149 10.86 -28.63 -5.31
N LEU A 150 11.24 -28.19 -4.13
CA LEU A 150 12.59 -28.34 -3.58
C LEU A 150 12.57 -29.54 -2.62
N ASP A 151 13.39 -30.55 -2.88
CA ASP A 151 13.69 -31.61 -1.94
C ASP A 151 14.79 -31.16 -0.97
N LEU A 152 14.48 -31.09 0.31
CA LEU A 152 15.39 -30.57 1.33
C LEU A 152 16.59 -31.50 1.62
N GLY A 153 16.44 -32.80 1.39
CA GLY A 153 17.50 -33.75 1.61
C GLY A 153 18.58 -33.74 0.53
N SER A 154 18.18 -33.61 -0.73
CA SER A 154 19.09 -33.61 -1.88
C SER A 154 19.45 -32.22 -2.39
N GLY A 155 18.61 -31.22 -2.12
CA GLY A 155 18.69 -29.87 -2.72
C GLY A 155 18.20 -29.82 -4.18
N GLU A 156 17.60 -30.90 -4.69
CA GLU A 156 17.07 -30.96 -6.05
C GLU A 156 15.81 -30.11 -6.18
N VAL A 157 15.72 -29.33 -7.25
CA VAL A 157 14.53 -28.54 -7.61
C VAL A 157 13.95 -29.08 -8.91
N ARG A 158 12.66 -29.47 -8.89
CA ARG A 158 11.94 -29.90 -10.09
C ARG A 158 10.68 -29.09 -10.30
N ALA A 159 10.28 -28.89 -11.56
CA ALA A 159 9.00 -28.27 -11.88
C ALA A 159 7.83 -29.21 -11.53
N LEU A 160 6.75 -28.64 -11.04
CA LEU A 160 5.46 -29.30 -10.86
C LEU A 160 4.50 -28.93 -11.99
N THR A 161 4.61 -27.70 -12.51
CA THR A 161 3.83 -27.20 -13.63
C THR A 161 4.77 -26.60 -14.69
N GLU A 162 4.31 -26.50 -15.92
CA GLU A 162 5.00 -25.88 -17.04
C GLU A 162 3.95 -25.32 -18.01
N THR A 163 3.26 -24.23 -17.60
CA THR A 163 2.16 -23.64 -18.37
C THR A 163 2.43 -22.17 -18.67
N PRO A 164 1.99 -21.64 -19.81
CA PRO A 164 1.97 -20.19 -20.00
C PRO A 164 0.99 -19.56 -19.02
N GLY A 165 1.41 -18.47 -18.38
CA GLY A 165 0.54 -17.73 -17.47
C GLY A 165 1.16 -17.57 -16.08
N TYR A 166 0.31 -17.60 -15.07
CA TYR A 166 0.71 -17.42 -13.67
C TYR A 166 0.14 -18.53 -12.81
N GLU A 167 0.99 -19.14 -12.00
CA GLU A 167 0.65 -20.11 -10.97
C GLU A 167 1.41 -19.78 -9.68
N GLY A 168 0.72 -19.86 -8.52
CA GLY A 168 1.32 -19.48 -7.26
C GLY A 168 0.54 -19.97 -6.04
N HIS A 169 0.97 -19.55 -4.85
CA HIS A 169 0.36 -19.82 -3.56
C HIS A 169 0.04 -21.32 -3.33
N PRO A 170 1.03 -22.23 -3.46
CA PRO A 170 0.81 -23.63 -3.19
C PRO A 170 0.48 -23.91 -1.72
N THR A 171 -0.38 -24.88 -1.46
CA THR A 171 -0.67 -25.42 -0.13
C THR A 171 -0.84 -26.93 -0.20
N TRP A 172 -0.36 -27.65 0.81
CA TRP A 172 -0.30 -29.11 0.82
C TRP A 172 -1.56 -29.76 1.40
N SER A 173 -1.97 -30.87 0.79
CA SER A 173 -2.88 -31.79 1.47
C SER A 173 -2.20 -32.43 2.68
N PRO A 174 -2.95 -32.80 3.74
CA PRO A 174 -2.37 -33.37 4.96
C PRO A 174 -1.64 -34.70 4.76
N ASP A 175 -1.92 -35.45 3.67
CA ASP A 175 -1.23 -36.69 3.30
C ASP A 175 0.01 -36.45 2.42
N GLY A 176 0.33 -35.17 2.07
CA GLY A 176 1.49 -34.80 1.25
C GLY A 176 1.44 -35.28 -0.20
N ARG A 177 0.25 -35.66 -0.71
CA ARG A 177 0.09 -36.21 -2.05
C ARG A 177 -0.42 -35.20 -3.06
N TRP A 178 -1.09 -34.13 -2.59
CA TRP A 178 -1.72 -33.15 -3.42
C TRP A 178 -1.27 -31.75 -3.02
N ILE A 179 -1.30 -30.83 -3.98
CA ILE A 179 -1.08 -29.40 -3.78
C ILE A 179 -2.28 -28.68 -4.36
N ALA A 180 -2.91 -27.79 -3.57
CA ALA A 180 -3.82 -26.80 -4.10
C ALA A 180 -3.03 -25.52 -4.37
N TYR A 181 -3.40 -24.78 -5.42
CA TYR A 181 -2.72 -23.58 -5.85
C TYR A 181 -3.67 -22.65 -6.60
N GLU A 182 -3.31 -21.41 -6.77
CA GLU A 182 -4.03 -20.47 -7.62
C GLU A 182 -3.38 -20.40 -9.00
N ALA A 183 -4.18 -20.27 -10.04
CA ALA A 183 -3.72 -20.03 -11.40
C ALA A 183 -4.56 -18.93 -12.07
N TYR A 184 -3.89 -18.08 -12.84
CA TYR A 184 -4.53 -17.03 -13.63
C TYR A 184 -4.68 -17.49 -15.08
N GLU A 185 -5.91 -17.83 -15.44
CA GLU A 185 -6.28 -18.23 -16.79
C GLU A 185 -7.47 -17.41 -17.28
N SER A 186 -7.45 -17.03 -18.53
CA SER A 186 -8.61 -16.37 -19.20
C SER A 186 -9.05 -15.04 -18.55
N GLY A 187 -8.26 -14.48 -17.63
CA GLY A 187 -8.52 -13.17 -17.04
C GLY A 187 -9.05 -13.19 -15.60
N ASP A 188 -9.15 -14.35 -14.98
CA ASP A 188 -9.53 -14.55 -13.59
C ASP A 188 -8.61 -15.55 -12.90
N PHE A 189 -8.55 -15.48 -11.58
CA PHE A 189 -7.87 -16.47 -10.76
C PHE A 189 -8.84 -17.57 -10.35
N ASP A 190 -8.37 -18.83 -10.44
CA ASP A 190 -9.08 -19.98 -9.93
C ASP A 190 -8.16 -20.86 -9.09
N ILE A 191 -8.77 -21.66 -8.22
CA ILE A 191 -8.07 -22.66 -7.43
C ILE A 191 -8.02 -23.98 -8.19
N TRP A 192 -6.82 -24.53 -8.28
CA TRP A 192 -6.51 -25.81 -8.88
C TRP A 192 -5.91 -26.77 -7.88
N ILE A 193 -5.98 -28.07 -8.15
CA ILE A 193 -5.39 -29.13 -7.34
C ILE A 193 -4.58 -30.04 -8.26
N LEU A 194 -3.31 -30.29 -7.94
CA LEU A 194 -2.46 -31.22 -8.68
C LEU A 194 -1.89 -32.33 -7.80
N PRO A 195 -1.71 -33.55 -8.32
CA PRO A 195 -1.00 -34.61 -7.61
C PRO A 195 0.52 -34.39 -7.71
N VAL A 196 1.22 -34.50 -6.60
CA VAL A 196 2.69 -34.33 -6.55
C VAL A 196 3.42 -35.39 -7.37
N SER A 197 2.82 -36.54 -7.57
CA SER A 197 3.33 -37.62 -8.44
C SER A 197 3.27 -37.27 -9.93
N LEU A 198 2.48 -36.30 -10.33
CA LEU A 198 2.23 -35.90 -11.71
C LEU A 198 1.70 -37.04 -12.62
N ASP A 199 1.05 -38.01 -12.02
CA ASP A 199 0.46 -39.19 -12.72
C ASP A 199 -0.97 -38.93 -13.20
N GLN A 200 -1.54 -37.77 -12.88
CA GLN A 200 -2.86 -37.31 -13.30
C GLN A 200 -2.78 -35.81 -13.65
N GLU A 201 -3.68 -35.37 -14.53
CA GLU A 201 -3.81 -33.96 -14.86
C GLU A 201 -4.35 -33.15 -13.66
N PRO A 202 -3.97 -31.87 -13.54
CA PRO A 202 -4.52 -30.97 -12.52
C PRO A 202 -6.05 -30.86 -12.62
N ILE A 203 -6.70 -30.71 -11.48
CA ILE A 203 -8.16 -30.57 -11.36
C ILE A 203 -8.49 -29.12 -11.01
N ARG A 204 -9.27 -28.45 -11.85
CA ARG A 204 -9.81 -27.14 -11.54
C ARG A 204 -10.89 -27.27 -10.47
N LEU A 205 -10.66 -26.69 -9.30
CA LEU A 205 -11.58 -26.75 -8.15
C LEU A 205 -12.68 -25.70 -8.28
N THR A 206 -12.31 -24.47 -8.64
CA THR A 206 -13.23 -23.37 -8.83
C THR A 206 -13.31 -22.98 -10.32
N ASN A 207 -14.43 -22.38 -10.71
CA ASN A 207 -14.66 -21.91 -12.08
C ASN A 207 -15.74 -20.82 -12.02
N HIS A 208 -15.44 -19.72 -11.34
CA HIS A 208 -16.33 -18.57 -11.21
C HIS A 208 -15.67 -17.36 -11.90
N PRO A 209 -16.44 -16.44 -12.53
CA PRO A 209 -15.86 -15.25 -13.18
C PRO A 209 -15.24 -14.23 -12.22
N ALA A 210 -15.43 -14.39 -10.91
CA ALA A 210 -14.75 -13.61 -9.88
C ALA A 210 -13.47 -14.34 -9.45
N ASN A 211 -12.47 -13.60 -9.00
CA ASN A 211 -11.22 -14.15 -8.54
C ASN A 211 -11.38 -15.06 -7.32
N ASP A 212 -10.76 -16.22 -7.38
CA ASP A 212 -10.57 -17.15 -6.28
C ASP A 212 -9.06 -17.29 -5.99
N LEU A 213 -8.62 -16.89 -4.79
CA LEU A 213 -7.22 -16.62 -4.48
C LEU A 213 -6.78 -17.30 -3.18
N SER A 214 -5.45 -17.40 -2.97
CA SER A 214 -4.83 -17.73 -1.68
C SER A 214 -5.43 -18.98 -1.01
N PRO A 215 -5.34 -20.17 -1.62
CA PRO A 215 -5.87 -21.40 -1.03
C PRO A 215 -5.09 -21.80 0.23
N ALA A 216 -5.79 -22.34 1.21
CA ALA A 216 -5.22 -22.98 2.39
C ALA A 216 -5.90 -24.34 2.62
N TRP A 217 -5.13 -25.41 2.70
CA TRP A 217 -5.66 -26.76 2.91
C TRP A 217 -5.87 -27.06 4.40
N ASP A 218 -7.02 -27.63 4.76
CA ASP A 218 -7.31 -28.08 6.13
C ASP A 218 -6.39 -29.25 6.53
N PRO A 219 -5.63 -29.15 7.64
CA PRO A 219 -4.70 -30.19 8.07
C PRO A 219 -5.38 -31.51 8.48
N ASN A 220 -6.70 -31.50 8.72
CA ASN A 220 -7.43 -32.67 9.20
C ASN A 220 -8.38 -33.30 8.18
N GLY A 221 -8.50 -32.71 6.99
CA GLY A 221 -9.56 -33.16 6.11
C GLY A 221 -9.40 -32.77 4.65
N ARG A 222 -10.53 -32.84 3.99
CA ARG A 222 -10.67 -32.56 2.56
C ARG A 222 -11.41 -31.25 2.35
N ARG A 223 -11.01 -30.22 3.09
CA ARG A 223 -11.54 -28.85 2.95
C ARG A 223 -10.41 -27.92 2.54
N ILE A 224 -10.74 -26.91 1.73
CA ILE A 224 -9.81 -25.87 1.32
C ILE A 224 -10.49 -24.52 1.57
N ALA A 225 -9.87 -23.67 2.39
CA ALA A 225 -10.28 -22.28 2.51
C ALA A 225 -9.59 -21.47 1.41
N PHE A 226 -10.27 -20.46 0.89
CA PHE A 226 -9.74 -19.56 -0.13
C PHE A 226 -10.47 -18.22 -0.10
N VAL A 227 -9.87 -17.20 -0.69
CA VAL A 227 -10.48 -15.88 -0.87
C VAL A 227 -11.33 -15.89 -2.13
N SER A 228 -12.53 -15.32 -2.09
CA SER A 228 -13.38 -15.18 -3.27
C SER A 228 -14.12 -13.85 -3.32
N GLU A 229 -14.23 -13.27 -4.51
CA GLU A 229 -14.96 -12.02 -4.76
C GLU A 229 -16.40 -12.27 -5.28
N ARG A 230 -16.89 -13.51 -5.25
CA ARG A 230 -18.17 -13.91 -5.88
C ARG A 230 -19.44 -13.30 -5.26
N ASP A 231 -19.37 -12.87 -3.99
CA ASP A 231 -20.50 -12.25 -3.27
C ASP A 231 -20.38 -10.70 -3.24
N GLY A 232 -19.43 -10.11 -3.99
CA GLY A 232 -19.32 -8.67 -4.21
C GLY A 232 -18.28 -7.94 -3.36
N GLY A 233 -17.58 -8.64 -2.49
CA GLY A 233 -16.39 -8.25 -1.72
C GLY A 233 -15.48 -9.46 -1.58
N ARG A 234 -14.30 -9.29 -1.01
CA ARG A 234 -13.40 -10.39 -0.68
C ARG A 234 -13.82 -11.04 0.62
N ASP A 235 -14.38 -12.23 0.52
CA ASP A 235 -14.74 -13.06 1.66
C ASP A 235 -13.90 -14.34 1.67
N ILE A 236 -13.78 -14.97 2.85
CA ILE A 236 -13.22 -16.31 2.97
C ILE A 236 -14.29 -17.36 2.70
N PHE A 237 -14.03 -18.19 1.69
CA PHE A 237 -14.85 -19.34 1.35
C PHE A 237 -14.20 -20.64 1.78
N LEU A 238 -15.03 -21.64 2.04
CA LEU A 238 -14.63 -23.01 2.31
C LEU A 238 -15.15 -23.93 1.22
N ALA A 239 -14.26 -24.68 0.57
CA ALA A 239 -14.61 -25.76 -0.33
C ALA A 239 -14.55 -27.09 0.42
N ASP A 240 -15.64 -27.82 0.48
CA ASP A 240 -15.70 -29.20 1.00
C ASP A 240 -15.62 -30.20 -0.17
N LEU A 241 -14.49 -30.90 -0.29
CA LEU A 241 -14.23 -31.84 -1.39
C LEU A 241 -15.10 -33.10 -1.31
N ASP A 242 -15.73 -33.39 -0.17
CA ASP A 242 -16.64 -34.51 0.03
C ASP A 242 -18.11 -34.17 -0.29
N ARG A 243 -18.41 -32.89 -0.58
CA ARG A 243 -19.75 -32.41 -0.92
C ARG A 243 -19.80 -31.77 -2.32
N PRO A 244 -19.71 -32.54 -3.38
CA PRO A 244 -19.61 -31.99 -4.74
C PRO A 244 -20.81 -31.13 -5.17
N ASP A 245 -22.01 -31.40 -4.66
CA ASP A 245 -23.24 -30.68 -5.02
C ASP A 245 -23.47 -29.38 -4.20
N ASP A 246 -22.84 -29.26 -3.01
CA ASP A 246 -22.92 -28.10 -2.12
C ASP A 246 -21.51 -27.84 -1.53
N ARG A 247 -20.58 -27.60 -2.46
CA ARG A 247 -19.15 -27.56 -2.17
C ARG A 247 -18.70 -26.29 -1.46
N PHE A 248 -19.26 -25.14 -1.83
CA PHE A 248 -18.74 -23.83 -1.46
C PHE A 248 -19.61 -23.15 -0.40
N GLN A 249 -19.00 -22.76 0.69
CA GLN A 249 -19.65 -22.00 1.76
C GLN A 249 -18.87 -20.71 2.00
N ASN A 250 -19.56 -19.55 1.99
CA ASN A 250 -19.00 -18.29 2.47
C ASN A 250 -18.92 -18.33 3.99
N LEU A 251 -17.72 -18.16 4.56
CA LEU A 251 -17.50 -18.20 6.01
C LEU A 251 -17.63 -16.84 6.68
N THR A 252 -17.10 -15.78 6.07
CA THR A 252 -17.02 -14.47 6.73
C THR A 252 -18.23 -13.60 6.42
N HIS A 253 -18.67 -13.59 5.19
CA HIS A 253 -19.89 -12.90 4.73
C HIS A 253 -19.99 -11.45 5.26
N THR A 254 -18.91 -10.67 5.09
CA THR A 254 -18.82 -9.30 5.58
C THR A 254 -19.07 -8.30 4.45
N ALA A 255 -19.98 -7.34 4.65
CA ALA A 255 -20.35 -6.37 3.62
C ALA A 255 -19.42 -5.16 3.52
N GLU A 256 -18.59 -4.91 4.52
CA GLU A 256 -17.81 -3.67 4.67
C GLU A 256 -16.30 -3.89 4.83
N LEU A 257 -15.86 -5.14 4.97
CA LEU A 257 -14.46 -5.51 5.15
C LEU A 257 -14.07 -6.48 4.03
N GLU A 258 -12.83 -6.39 3.62
CA GLU A 258 -12.23 -7.36 2.72
C GLU A 258 -11.35 -8.31 3.52
N GLU A 259 -11.44 -9.60 3.26
CA GLU A 259 -10.64 -10.61 3.90
C GLU A 259 -9.63 -11.23 2.92
N GLY A 260 -8.53 -11.74 3.49
CA GLY A 260 -7.46 -12.37 2.73
C GLY A 260 -6.64 -13.36 3.55
N ASP A 261 -5.73 -14.05 2.86
CA ASP A 261 -4.68 -14.89 3.45
C ASP A 261 -5.18 -15.87 4.52
N PRO A 262 -6.12 -16.78 4.23
CA PRO A 262 -6.60 -17.76 5.20
C PRO A 262 -5.50 -18.74 5.58
N ALA A 263 -5.44 -19.15 6.86
CA ALA A 263 -4.53 -20.16 7.38
C ALA A 263 -5.21 -20.98 8.48
N PHE A 264 -5.28 -22.29 8.33
CA PHE A 264 -5.84 -23.17 9.35
C PHE A 264 -4.89 -23.34 10.54
N SER A 265 -5.45 -23.40 11.76
CA SER A 265 -4.69 -23.88 12.91
C SER A 265 -4.29 -25.34 12.75
N PRO A 266 -3.16 -25.80 13.36
CA PRO A 266 -2.67 -27.17 13.18
C PRO A 266 -3.66 -28.26 13.55
N ASP A 267 -4.60 -27.96 14.45
CA ASP A 267 -5.70 -28.85 14.85
C ASP A 267 -6.94 -28.74 13.94
N GLY A 268 -6.94 -27.79 12.98
CA GLY A 268 -8.05 -27.54 12.06
C GLY A 268 -9.31 -26.97 12.71
N SER A 269 -9.25 -26.55 13.98
CA SER A 269 -10.41 -26.03 14.71
C SER A 269 -10.67 -24.54 14.50
N ARG A 270 -9.63 -23.81 14.07
CA ARG A 270 -9.67 -22.34 13.87
C ARG A 270 -9.09 -21.96 12.51
N LEU A 271 -9.53 -20.81 12.02
CA LEU A 271 -8.95 -20.15 10.87
C LEU A 271 -8.37 -18.81 11.30
N ALA A 272 -7.15 -18.50 10.90
CA ALA A 272 -6.60 -17.17 10.89
C ALA A 272 -6.77 -16.58 9.48
N TYR A 273 -7.03 -15.28 9.39
CA TYR A 273 -7.12 -14.56 8.13
C TYR A 273 -6.84 -13.08 8.36
N VAL A 274 -6.67 -12.35 7.28
CA VAL A 274 -6.42 -10.91 7.31
C VAL A 274 -7.72 -10.18 7.03
N GLN A 275 -8.00 -9.14 7.80
CA GLN A 275 -9.05 -8.16 7.49
C GLN A 275 -8.40 -6.86 7.04
N TYR A 276 -8.75 -6.44 5.83
CA TYR A 276 -8.35 -5.17 5.25
C TYR A 276 -9.40 -4.10 5.55
N GLY A 277 -8.94 -2.90 5.86
CA GLY A 277 -9.78 -1.76 6.17
C GLY A 277 -8.93 -0.50 6.18
N PHE A 278 -9.42 0.57 6.79
CA PHE A 278 -8.63 1.79 6.93
C PHE A 278 -7.48 1.60 7.92
N GLY A 279 -6.25 1.69 7.42
CA GLY A 279 -5.04 1.55 8.22
C GLY A 279 -4.30 0.23 7.97
N PHE A 280 -3.63 -0.28 9.01
CA PHE A 280 -2.88 -1.54 8.87
C PHE A 280 -3.82 -2.74 8.74
N PRO A 281 -3.51 -3.73 7.86
CA PRO A 281 -4.19 -5.02 7.84
C PRO A 281 -4.20 -5.67 9.22
N GLN A 282 -5.28 -6.34 9.57
CA GLN A 282 -5.46 -6.94 10.90
C GLN A 282 -5.53 -8.46 10.81
N ILE A 283 -4.70 -9.14 11.61
CA ILE A 283 -4.78 -10.59 11.78
C ILE A 283 -5.96 -10.90 12.68
N THR A 284 -6.88 -11.68 12.17
CA THR A 284 -8.12 -12.10 12.84
C THR A 284 -8.17 -13.62 12.92
N THR A 285 -8.74 -14.16 14.00
CA THR A 285 -9.00 -15.59 14.14
C THR A 285 -10.46 -15.85 14.40
N ALA A 286 -10.99 -16.95 13.84
CA ALA A 286 -12.34 -17.42 14.08
C ALA A 286 -12.37 -18.94 14.28
N PRO A 287 -13.25 -19.47 15.18
CA PRO A 287 -13.51 -20.90 15.26
C PRO A 287 -14.27 -21.35 14.00
N LEU A 288 -14.03 -22.59 13.58
CA LEU A 288 -14.74 -23.20 12.46
C LEU A 288 -15.99 -23.98 12.91
N ASP A 289 -16.11 -24.25 14.20
CA ASP A 289 -17.25 -24.94 14.80
C ASP A 289 -18.21 -23.92 15.45
N GLY A 290 -19.45 -23.91 15.00
CA GLY A 290 -20.50 -23.07 15.57
C GLY A 290 -20.68 -21.72 14.87
N GLU A 291 -21.07 -20.69 15.62
CA GLU A 291 -21.19 -19.32 15.11
C GLU A 291 -19.79 -18.71 15.00
N ILE A 292 -19.46 -18.15 13.82
CA ILE A 292 -18.16 -17.53 13.57
C ILE A 292 -18.06 -16.24 14.39
N GLN A 293 -17.29 -16.28 15.46
CA GLN A 293 -16.93 -15.11 16.25
C GLN A 293 -15.49 -14.72 16.00
N SER A 294 -15.33 -13.70 15.18
CA SER A 294 -14.01 -13.18 14.81
C SER A 294 -13.35 -12.42 15.94
N THR A 295 -12.06 -12.65 16.15
CA THR A 295 -11.26 -11.94 17.16
C THR A 295 -9.97 -11.43 16.56
N VAL A 296 -9.77 -10.11 16.58
CA VAL A 296 -8.52 -9.47 16.12
C VAL A 296 -7.39 -9.82 17.09
N ARG A 297 -6.25 -10.26 16.55
CA ARG A 297 -5.04 -10.64 17.29
C ARG A 297 -3.93 -9.59 17.21
N GLY A 298 -3.82 -8.91 16.08
CA GLY A 298 -2.82 -7.88 15.86
C GLY A 298 -2.83 -7.34 14.45
N GLN A 299 -1.77 -6.65 14.06
CA GLN A 299 -1.61 -6.07 12.73
C GLN A 299 -0.65 -6.89 11.88
N GLY A 300 -0.91 -6.98 10.60
CA GLY A 300 -0.05 -7.65 9.63
C GLY A 300 -0.83 -8.43 8.58
N ARG A 301 -0.10 -9.13 7.73
CA ARG A 301 -0.60 -10.01 6.66
C ARG A 301 0.09 -11.37 6.68
N LYS A 302 -0.40 -12.32 5.88
CA LYS A 302 0.15 -13.68 5.71
C LYS A 302 0.37 -14.38 7.06
N PRO A 303 -0.71 -14.65 7.83
CA PRO A 303 -0.59 -15.33 9.11
C PRO A 303 -0.11 -16.78 8.94
N ALA A 304 0.83 -17.19 9.78
CA ALA A 304 1.29 -18.58 9.88
C ALA A 304 1.20 -19.06 11.32
N TRP A 305 0.52 -20.17 11.55
CA TRP A 305 0.38 -20.75 12.88
C TRP A 305 1.67 -21.44 13.33
N SER A 306 2.01 -21.26 14.60
CA SER A 306 3.00 -22.15 15.20
C SER A 306 2.49 -23.59 15.22
N PRO A 307 3.39 -24.59 15.16
CA PRO A 307 3.00 -25.99 15.15
C PRO A 307 2.13 -26.45 16.34
N GLN A 308 2.24 -25.73 17.47
CA GLN A 308 1.42 -25.98 18.66
C GLN A 308 0.07 -25.25 18.63
N GLY A 309 -0.15 -24.36 17.66
CA GLY A 309 -1.38 -23.56 17.56
C GLY A 309 -1.53 -22.45 18.60
N GLU A 310 -0.46 -22.15 19.35
CA GLU A 310 -0.48 -21.15 20.44
C GLU A 310 -0.09 -19.74 19.98
N VAL A 311 0.68 -19.64 18.89
CA VAL A 311 1.24 -18.40 18.36
C VAL A 311 0.95 -18.29 16.86
N LEU A 312 0.75 -17.06 16.40
CA LEU A 312 0.68 -16.68 15.01
C LEU A 312 1.90 -15.82 14.66
N ALA A 313 2.65 -16.20 13.64
CA ALA A 313 3.56 -15.29 12.97
C ALA A 313 2.81 -14.53 11.88
N ALA A 314 3.21 -13.29 11.61
CA ALA A 314 2.66 -12.47 10.54
C ALA A 314 3.70 -11.48 10.02
N ILE A 315 3.49 -10.94 8.83
CA ILE A 315 4.31 -9.88 8.25
C ILE A 315 3.68 -8.54 8.59
N LEU A 316 4.43 -7.68 9.25
CA LEU A 316 4.04 -6.29 9.47
C LEU A 316 4.84 -5.40 8.54
N ASP A 317 4.12 -4.73 7.64
CA ASP A 317 4.72 -3.83 6.67
C ASP A 317 4.90 -2.41 7.24
N SER A 318 5.93 -1.75 6.77
CA SER A 318 6.15 -0.31 6.81
C SER A 318 6.23 0.22 5.38
N PRO A 319 6.26 1.54 5.15
CA PRO A 319 6.29 2.07 3.78
C PRO A 319 7.44 1.58 2.91
N HIS A 320 8.57 1.16 3.51
CA HIS A 320 9.81 0.84 2.80
C HIS A 320 10.39 -0.53 3.13
N ASP A 321 9.89 -1.19 4.18
CA ASP A 321 10.38 -2.48 4.64
C ASP A 321 9.25 -3.30 5.29
N SER A 322 9.56 -4.53 5.67
CA SER A 322 8.65 -5.37 6.44
C SER A 322 9.41 -6.20 7.48
N GLN A 323 8.70 -6.65 8.50
CA GLN A 323 9.24 -7.47 9.59
C GLN A 323 8.28 -8.58 9.96
N ILE A 324 8.83 -9.72 10.43
CA ILE A 324 8.01 -10.77 11.03
C ILE A 324 7.67 -10.37 12.46
N VAL A 325 6.40 -10.45 12.81
CA VAL A 325 5.87 -10.23 14.16
C VAL A 325 5.13 -11.49 14.63
N SER A 326 4.88 -11.62 15.92
CA SER A 326 4.08 -12.74 16.41
C SER A 326 3.04 -12.30 17.44
N TYR A 327 1.96 -13.06 17.51
CA TYR A 327 0.81 -12.84 18.37
C TYR A 327 0.44 -14.12 19.08
N VAL A 328 0.03 -14.03 20.36
CA VAL A 328 -0.55 -15.18 21.06
C VAL A 328 -1.96 -15.42 20.51
N ALA A 329 -2.24 -16.64 20.12
CA ALA A 329 -3.50 -17.02 19.49
C ALA A 329 -4.71 -16.89 20.44
N ASP A 330 -4.53 -17.12 21.74
CA ASP A 330 -5.56 -17.06 22.78
C ASP A 330 -5.29 -15.97 23.81
N GLY A 331 -5.11 -14.73 23.38
CA GLY A 331 -4.84 -13.64 24.33
C GLY A 331 -4.94 -12.27 23.74
N ALA A 332 -5.15 -11.26 24.61
CA ALA A 332 -5.22 -9.85 24.23
C ALA A 332 -3.83 -9.17 24.12
N HIS A 333 -2.75 -9.89 24.28
CA HIS A 333 -1.40 -9.31 24.32
C HIS A 333 -0.57 -9.75 23.11
N ALA A 334 -0.34 -8.81 22.20
CA ALA A 334 0.65 -8.97 21.16
C ALA A 334 2.05 -9.11 21.80
N ARG A 335 2.71 -10.24 21.61
CA ARG A 335 4.15 -10.39 21.87
C ARG A 335 4.87 -10.09 20.57
N ARG A 336 5.53 -8.95 20.50
CA ARG A 336 6.33 -8.59 19.34
C ARG A 336 7.64 -9.37 19.39
N ILE A 337 7.76 -10.37 18.54
CA ILE A 337 9.05 -11.00 18.28
C ILE A 337 9.60 -10.32 17.04
N GLY A 338 10.51 -9.39 17.24
CA GLY A 338 11.19 -8.77 16.14
C GLY A 338 12.30 -9.70 15.64
N PHE A 339 12.28 -10.10 14.40
CA PHE A 339 13.43 -10.66 13.72
C PHE A 339 14.41 -9.54 13.37
N PRO A 340 15.72 -9.78 13.41
CA PRO A 340 16.73 -8.76 13.13
C PRO A 340 16.83 -8.42 11.63
N VAL A 341 15.93 -8.88 10.80
CA VAL A 341 16.01 -8.75 9.35
C VAL A 341 14.89 -7.84 8.87
N ILE A 342 15.29 -6.72 8.30
CA ILE A 342 14.44 -5.79 7.57
C ILE A 342 14.63 -6.14 6.10
N LEU A 343 13.64 -6.79 5.50
CA LEU A 343 13.60 -7.21 4.10
C LEU A 343 12.19 -6.97 3.57
N ASP A 344 12.03 -6.92 2.27
CA ASP A 344 10.70 -7.03 1.65
C ASP A 344 10.25 -8.50 1.70
N LEU A 345 9.37 -8.81 2.66
CA LEU A 345 8.89 -10.16 2.95
C LEU A 345 7.63 -10.47 2.15
N GLY A 346 7.58 -11.69 1.60
CA GLY A 346 6.43 -12.18 0.84
C GLY A 346 5.50 -13.06 1.66
N HIS A 347 5.73 -14.36 1.70
CA HIS A 347 4.91 -15.38 2.36
C HIS A 347 5.70 -16.05 3.49
N ILE A 348 5.00 -16.56 4.52
CA ILE A 348 5.60 -17.30 5.64
C ILE A 348 4.88 -18.64 5.79
N ASP A 349 5.64 -19.68 6.03
CA ASP A 349 5.14 -20.97 6.51
C ASP A 349 5.95 -21.45 7.73
N TRP A 350 5.34 -22.21 8.65
CA TRP A 350 5.94 -22.61 9.91
C TRP A 350 5.81 -24.11 10.14
N THR A 351 6.95 -24.81 10.13
CA THR A 351 7.02 -26.25 10.38
C THR A 351 7.54 -26.59 11.79
N PRO A 352 7.09 -27.69 12.40
CA PRO A 352 7.63 -28.18 13.67
C PRO A 352 9.08 -28.72 13.56
N PHE A 353 9.56 -29.01 12.35
CA PHE A 353 10.83 -29.66 12.14
C PHE A 353 12.02 -28.68 12.27
N ASP A 354 13.09 -29.17 12.91
CA ASP A 354 14.40 -28.49 12.88
C ASP A 354 15.08 -28.80 11.54
N LEU A 355 14.98 -27.84 10.61
CA LEU A 355 15.57 -27.95 9.28
C LEU A 355 17.03 -27.51 9.22
N ARG A 356 17.74 -27.42 10.36
CA ARG A 356 19.12 -26.91 10.44
C ARG A 356 20.08 -27.59 9.49
N GLN A 357 20.05 -28.91 9.41
CA GLN A 357 20.94 -29.66 8.53
C GLN A 357 20.73 -29.38 7.04
N PRO A 358 19.51 -29.51 6.48
CA PRO A 358 19.27 -29.14 5.08
C PRO A 358 19.49 -27.68 4.81
N VAL A 359 19.06 -26.77 5.70
CA VAL A 359 19.24 -25.32 5.53
C VAL A 359 20.73 -24.96 5.45
N MET A 360 21.58 -25.52 6.32
CA MET A 360 23.03 -25.28 6.27
C MET A 360 23.67 -25.82 4.98
N GLN A 361 23.20 -26.95 4.47
CA GLN A 361 23.68 -27.51 3.21
C GLN A 361 23.27 -26.61 2.01
N LEU A 362 22.03 -26.18 1.95
CA LEU A 362 21.52 -25.31 0.89
C LEU A 362 22.21 -23.94 0.93
N ALA A 363 22.32 -23.34 2.11
CA ALA A 363 22.96 -22.04 2.30
C ALA A 363 24.47 -22.04 1.94
N ALA A 364 25.13 -23.20 1.92
CA ALA A 364 26.52 -23.30 1.47
C ALA A 364 26.69 -22.98 -0.03
N SER A 365 25.59 -22.90 -0.80
CA SER A 365 25.58 -22.49 -2.21
C SER A 365 25.51 -20.96 -2.39
N GLU A 366 25.42 -20.19 -1.29
CA GLU A 366 25.37 -18.71 -1.34
C GLU A 366 26.62 -18.18 -2.03
N GLN A 367 26.40 -17.38 -3.06
CA GLN A 367 27.45 -16.63 -3.76
C GLN A 367 27.51 -15.22 -3.23
N ALA A 368 28.67 -14.56 -3.39
CA ALA A 368 28.77 -13.15 -3.06
C ALA A 368 27.81 -12.34 -3.94
N ALA A 369 27.03 -11.45 -3.32
CA ALA A 369 26.12 -10.58 -4.03
C ALA A 369 26.89 -9.71 -5.04
N VAL A 370 26.38 -9.65 -6.26
CA VAL A 370 26.88 -8.71 -7.29
C VAL A 370 26.06 -7.44 -7.14
N PRO A 371 26.68 -6.28 -6.96
CA PRO A 371 25.96 -5.00 -6.89
C PRO A 371 25.09 -4.81 -8.15
N LEU A 372 23.87 -4.31 -7.98
CA LEU A 372 22.94 -4.04 -9.09
C LEU A 372 23.46 -2.92 -10.01
N TYR A 373 24.26 -2.01 -9.47
CA TYR A 373 24.96 -0.94 -10.19
C TYR A 373 26.22 -0.54 -9.41
N GLU A 374 27.12 0.16 -10.09
CA GLU A 374 28.31 0.74 -9.48
C GLU A 374 28.17 2.27 -9.47
N VAL A 375 28.36 2.87 -8.31
CA VAL A 375 28.35 4.33 -8.17
C VAL A 375 29.70 4.88 -8.61
N ALA A 376 29.70 5.72 -9.63
CA ALA A 376 30.89 6.37 -10.17
C ALA A 376 30.79 7.89 -9.97
N THR A 377 30.91 8.36 -8.73
CA THR A 377 30.94 9.80 -8.48
C THR A 377 32.21 10.43 -9.03
N ASP A 378 32.07 11.36 -9.96
CA ASP A 378 33.15 12.23 -10.39
C ASP A 378 33.65 13.05 -9.19
N ALA A 379 34.97 13.24 -9.11
CA ALA A 379 35.52 14.10 -8.06
C ALA A 379 34.78 15.45 -8.06
N PRO A 380 34.41 15.98 -6.87
CA PRO A 380 33.57 17.18 -6.80
C PRO A 380 34.15 18.33 -7.63
N ALA A 381 33.55 18.60 -8.77
CA ALA A 381 34.04 19.61 -9.71
C ALA A 381 33.38 20.97 -9.48
N GLY A 382 32.36 21.02 -8.60
CA GLY A 382 31.62 22.24 -8.31
C GLY A 382 32.35 23.19 -7.35
N PRO A 383 32.05 24.50 -7.41
CA PRO A 383 32.58 25.47 -6.45
C PRO A 383 32.25 25.08 -5.01
N GLY A 384 33.25 24.85 -4.19
CA GLY A 384 33.10 24.48 -2.78
C GLY A 384 32.92 22.99 -2.51
N GLY A 385 33.30 22.11 -3.46
CA GLY A 385 33.26 20.65 -3.28
C GLY A 385 31.86 20.05 -3.35
N ARG A 386 30.92 20.71 -4.08
CA ARG A 386 29.53 20.25 -4.23
C ARG A 386 29.41 19.20 -5.31
N ILE A 387 28.39 18.35 -5.17
CA ILE A 387 27.99 17.38 -6.18
C ILE A 387 27.47 18.13 -7.41
N THR A 388 27.68 17.59 -8.58
CA THR A 388 27.17 18.12 -9.86
C THR A 388 25.89 17.40 -10.29
N LEU A 389 25.19 17.99 -11.25
CA LEU A 389 24.08 17.34 -11.94
C LEU A 389 24.60 16.66 -13.20
N LYS A 390 24.12 15.48 -13.47
CA LYS A 390 24.41 14.68 -14.69
C LYS A 390 23.19 14.64 -15.60
N ALA A 391 23.44 14.79 -16.88
CA ALA A 391 22.40 14.63 -17.89
C ALA A 391 22.02 13.16 -18.03
N LEU A 392 20.73 12.89 -18.14
CA LEU A 392 20.18 11.55 -18.35
C LEU A 392 20.08 11.27 -19.87
N PRO A 393 20.92 10.41 -20.44
CA PRO A 393 20.93 10.13 -21.87
C PRO A 393 19.62 9.44 -22.31
N GLY A 394 19.00 9.96 -23.38
CA GLY A 394 17.77 9.38 -23.93
C GLY A 394 16.54 9.51 -23.02
N VAL A 395 16.53 10.46 -22.10
CA VAL A 395 15.36 10.83 -21.28
C VAL A 395 14.83 12.16 -21.75
N GLU A 396 13.53 12.23 -22.00
CA GLU A 396 12.79 13.45 -22.28
C GLU A 396 12.15 13.98 -21.01
N ALA A 397 12.56 15.16 -20.57
CA ALA A 397 12.01 15.87 -19.41
C ALA A 397 12.29 17.37 -19.54
N PRO A 398 11.62 18.26 -18.77
CA PRO A 398 11.96 19.68 -18.75
C PRO A 398 13.42 19.96 -18.42
N ASN A 399 13.98 19.25 -17.44
CA ASN A 399 15.40 19.27 -17.07
C ASN A 399 15.85 17.81 -16.85
N PRO A 400 16.31 17.09 -17.89
CA PRO A 400 16.63 15.66 -17.79
C PRO A 400 18.00 15.44 -17.13
N MET A 401 18.09 15.78 -15.85
CA MET A 401 19.32 15.69 -15.06
C MET A 401 19.01 15.15 -13.67
N LEU A 402 19.94 14.39 -13.10
CA LEU A 402 19.93 14.00 -11.69
C LEU A 402 21.28 14.32 -11.03
N SER A 403 21.34 14.25 -9.72
CA SER A 403 22.59 14.36 -8.96
C SER A 403 23.53 13.21 -9.34
N ASP A 404 24.82 13.51 -9.49
CA ASP A 404 25.93 12.56 -9.70
C ASP A 404 26.07 11.49 -8.57
N ALA A 405 25.24 11.56 -7.56
CA ALA A 405 25.16 10.55 -6.51
C ALA A 405 24.10 9.47 -6.79
N VAL A 406 23.20 9.70 -7.77
CA VAL A 406 22.02 8.83 -8.00
C VAL A 406 21.71 8.57 -9.47
N ASP A 407 22.46 9.16 -10.39
CA ASP A 407 22.20 9.01 -11.84
C ASP A 407 22.48 7.59 -12.34
N GLU A 408 23.53 6.91 -11.86
CA GLU A 408 23.76 5.51 -12.19
C GLU A 408 22.68 4.59 -11.65
N ALA A 409 22.18 4.85 -10.43
CA ALA A 409 21.05 4.11 -9.88
C ALA A 409 19.80 4.23 -10.76
N PHE A 410 19.51 5.45 -11.25
CA PHE A 410 18.39 5.70 -12.16
C PHE A 410 18.57 5.01 -13.51
N LEU A 411 19.76 5.09 -14.10
CA LEU A 411 20.05 4.46 -15.40
C LEU A 411 19.96 2.94 -15.31
N ALA A 412 20.46 2.35 -14.22
CA ALA A 412 20.35 0.93 -13.96
C ALA A 412 18.89 0.49 -13.71
N LEU A 413 18.13 1.27 -12.96
CA LEU A 413 16.69 1.07 -12.79
C LEU A 413 15.94 1.09 -14.13
N ARG A 414 16.23 2.09 -14.99
CA ARG A 414 15.61 2.21 -16.31
C ARG A 414 15.92 1.01 -17.19
N GLU A 415 17.18 0.55 -17.20
CA GLU A 415 17.58 -0.64 -17.96
C GLU A 415 16.87 -1.90 -17.45
N ARG A 416 16.76 -2.05 -16.13
CA ARG A 416 16.04 -3.16 -15.51
C ARG A 416 14.54 -3.10 -15.83
N ALA A 417 13.93 -1.93 -15.71
CA ALA A 417 12.53 -1.71 -16.03
C ALA A 417 12.22 -2.03 -17.49
N LEU A 418 13.10 -1.62 -18.43
CA LEU A 418 12.97 -1.97 -19.85
C LEU A 418 12.97 -3.49 -20.08
N ARG A 419 13.83 -4.24 -19.38
CA ARG A 419 13.87 -5.71 -19.49
C ARG A 419 12.62 -6.38 -18.94
N GLU A 420 12.12 -5.93 -17.81
CA GLU A 420 10.97 -6.54 -17.13
C GLU A 420 9.62 -6.11 -17.71
N LEU A 421 9.55 -4.91 -18.29
CA LEU A 421 8.34 -4.38 -18.92
C LEU A 421 8.24 -4.66 -20.41
N GLY A 422 9.39 -4.86 -21.08
CA GLY A 422 9.46 -4.95 -22.55
C GLY A 422 9.34 -3.59 -23.27
N TRP A 423 9.23 -2.46 -22.54
CA TRP A 423 9.19 -1.11 -23.09
C TRP A 423 9.78 -0.08 -22.12
N ASP A 424 10.29 1.03 -22.65
CA ASP A 424 11.04 2.04 -21.90
C ASP A 424 10.12 3.16 -21.40
N PHE A 425 9.37 2.91 -20.32
CA PHE A 425 8.44 3.90 -19.78
C PHE A 425 9.14 5.06 -19.04
N LEU A 426 10.40 4.88 -18.61
CA LEU A 426 11.21 5.92 -17.98
C LEU A 426 11.95 6.81 -19.01
N SER A 427 11.76 6.58 -20.31
CA SER A 427 12.28 7.47 -21.35
C SER A 427 11.62 8.85 -21.36
N THR A 428 10.44 8.99 -20.77
CA THR A 428 9.70 10.25 -20.65
C THR A 428 9.31 10.49 -19.21
N LEU A 429 9.76 11.61 -18.64
CA LEU A 429 9.48 12.02 -17.28
C LEU A 429 8.76 13.37 -17.27
N ASP A 430 7.82 13.55 -16.35
CA ASP A 430 7.24 14.86 -16.10
C ASP A 430 8.27 15.79 -15.42
N PHE A 431 9.11 15.21 -14.53
CA PHE A 431 10.24 15.90 -13.88
C PHE A 431 11.40 14.93 -13.60
N ALA A 432 12.64 15.44 -13.72
CA ALA A 432 13.83 14.81 -13.16
C ALA A 432 14.53 15.77 -12.19
N PHE A 433 14.63 17.04 -12.55
CA PHE A 433 15.21 18.09 -11.72
C PHE A 433 14.42 19.39 -11.89
N ALA A 434 14.20 20.08 -10.79
CA ALA A 434 13.70 21.45 -10.76
C ALA A 434 14.76 22.37 -10.15
N GLY A 435 15.13 23.44 -10.83
CA GLY A 435 15.99 24.46 -10.25
C GLY A 435 15.29 25.18 -9.10
N ILE A 436 16.04 25.64 -8.09
CA ILE A 436 15.48 26.28 -6.88
C ILE A 436 14.53 27.47 -7.15
N ASN A 437 14.64 28.07 -8.34
CA ASN A 437 13.76 29.17 -8.78
C ASN A 437 12.65 28.71 -9.74
N ASP A 438 12.62 27.44 -10.10
CA ASP A 438 11.60 26.90 -11.00
C ASP A 438 10.31 26.63 -10.23
N PRO A 439 9.17 27.09 -10.73
CA PRO A 439 7.91 26.82 -10.07
C PRO A 439 7.53 25.33 -10.22
N LEU A 440 7.18 24.69 -9.13
CA LEU A 440 6.50 23.40 -9.15
C LEU A 440 4.98 23.58 -9.31
N PRO A 441 4.25 22.52 -9.70
CA PRO A 441 2.80 22.55 -9.74
C PRO A 441 2.19 23.10 -8.44
N PRO A 442 1.12 23.89 -8.50
CA PRO A 442 0.45 24.41 -7.32
C PRO A 442 0.04 23.28 -6.37
N GLY A 443 0.17 23.49 -5.06
CA GLY A 443 -0.20 22.51 -4.04
C GLY A 443 0.94 21.61 -3.59
N LEU A 444 2.05 21.53 -4.31
CA LEU A 444 3.28 20.95 -3.83
C LEU A 444 4.00 21.86 -2.83
N THR A 445 4.89 21.28 -2.03
CA THR A 445 5.61 22.03 -1.01
C THR A 445 6.89 22.65 -1.58
N TYR A 446 7.35 23.74 -0.97
CA TYR A 446 8.67 24.32 -1.30
C TYR A 446 9.85 23.41 -0.86
N ARG A 447 9.61 22.38 -0.06
CA ARG A 447 10.56 21.33 0.33
C ARG A 447 10.34 20.07 -0.49
N ASP A 448 10.23 20.23 -1.80
CA ASP A 448 10.10 19.11 -2.70
C ASP A 448 11.45 18.50 -3.04
N TRP A 449 11.51 17.18 -3.17
CA TRP A 449 12.73 16.44 -3.47
C TRP A 449 13.25 16.66 -4.89
N LEU A 450 12.40 17.08 -5.82
CA LEU A 450 12.81 17.42 -7.18
C LEU A 450 13.85 18.56 -7.23
N TYR A 451 13.89 19.44 -6.23
CA TYR A 451 14.91 20.50 -6.11
C TYR A 451 16.30 19.97 -5.73
N THR A 452 16.38 18.76 -5.18
CA THR A 452 17.65 18.15 -4.73
C THR A 452 18.40 17.44 -5.84
N GLY A 453 17.75 17.18 -7.00
CA GLY A 453 18.26 16.32 -8.04
C GLY A 453 18.34 14.84 -7.67
N ARG A 454 17.69 14.43 -6.57
CA ARG A 454 17.65 13.04 -6.08
C ARG A 454 16.30 12.37 -6.27
N ALA A 455 15.38 13.01 -7.02
CA ALA A 455 14.04 12.51 -7.28
C ALA A 455 13.70 12.63 -8.75
N PHE A 456 12.79 11.78 -9.20
CA PHE A 456 12.17 11.88 -10.51
C PHE A 456 10.66 11.67 -10.40
N ALA A 457 9.92 12.15 -11.40
CA ALA A 457 8.50 11.89 -11.56
C ALA A 457 8.25 11.35 -12.98
N PHE A 458 7.74 10.11 -13.09
CA PHE A 458 7.41 9.54 -14.38
C PHE A 458 6.18 10.22 -15.00
N SER A 459 5.99 10.06 -16.31
CA SER A 459 4.95 10.77 -17.01
C SER A 459 3.55 10.26 -16.68
N LEU A 460 2.67 11.18 -16.25
CA LEU A 460 1.25 10.92 -16.01
C LEU A 460 0.48 10.56 -17.29
N SER A 461 1.04 10.78 -18.48
CA SER A 461 0.42 10.39 -19.75
C SER A 461 0.23 8.86 -19.85
N ALA A 462 1.13 8.07 -19.26
CA ALA A 462 1.01 6.61 -19.20
C ALA A 462 -0.15 6.15 -18.30
N VAL A 463 -0.42 6.89 -17.22
CA VAL A 463 -1.60 6.66 -16.34
C VAL A 463 -2.89 6.93 -17.10
N GLN A 464 -2.96 8.06 -17.81
CA GLN A 464 -4.13 8.43 -18.63
C GLN A 464 -4.37 7.43 -19.78
N ALA A 465 -3.30 6.81 -20.29
CA ALA A 465 -3.39 5.75 -21.30
C ALA A 465 -3.85 4.39 -20.73
N GLY A 466 -3.99 4.24 -19.40
CA GLY A 466 -4.35 2.98 -18.75
C GLY A 466 -3.21 1.95 -18.71
N TRP A 467 -1.95 2.40 -18.84
CA TRP A 467 -0.78 1.53 -18.77
C TRP A 467 -0.17 1.44 -17.38
N ILE A 468 -0.63 2.30 -16.47
CA ILE A 468 -0.20 2.32 -15.07
C ILE A 468 -1.43 2.26 -14.19
N GLU A 469 -1.39 1.33 -13.25
CA GLU A 469 -2.36 1.17 -12.19
C GLU A 469 -1.72 1.49 -10.83
N VAL A 470 -2.50 2.04 -9.92
CA VAL A 470 -2.01 2.39 -8.58
C VAL A 470 -2.92 1.80 -7.52
N VAL A 471 -2.34 1.18 -6.53
CA VAL A 471 -3.04 0.61 -5.37
C VAL A 471 -2.75 1.48 -4.16
N ARG A 472 -3.79 1.80 -3.41
CA ARG A 472 -3.69 2.61 -2.19
C ARG A 472 -3.21 1.75 -1.03
N GLU A 473 -2.23 2.26 -0.30
CA GLU A 473 -1.74 1.64 0.94
C GLU A 473 -1.70 2.70 2.07
N ASP A 474 -2.34 2.42 3.19
CA ASP A 474 -2.39 3.33 4.33
C ASP A 474 -1.54 2.79 5.50
N PHE A 475 -0.57 3.59 5.95
CA PHE A 475 0.31 3.29 7.08
C PHE A 475 0.15 4.34 8.18
N GLY A 476 -0.54 4.00 9.25
CA GLY A 476 -0.65 4.89 10.42
C GLY A 476 -1.26 6.26 10.13
N GLY A 477 -2.16 6.37 9.17
CA GLY A 477 -2.81 7.62 8.76
C GLY A 477 -2.08 8.38 7.65
N GLN A 478 -0.99 7.87 7.13
CA GLN A 478 -0.34 8.33 5.90
C GLN A 478 -0.70 7.41 4.74
N THR A 479 -1.09 7.99 3.61
CA THR A 479 -1.38 7.25 2.37
C THR A 479 -0.12 7.19 1.52
N TYR A 480 0.17 6.00 1.01
CA TYR A 480 1.18 5.69 0.01
C TYR A 480 0.51 5.00 -1.17
N TRP A 481 1.22 4.91 -2.27
CA TRP A 481 0.73 4.29 -3.49
C TRP A 481 1.72 3.25 -3.97
N ARG A 482 1.22 2.07 -4.30
CA ARG A 482 1.98 1.05 -5.02
C ARG A 482 1.67 1.18 -6.50
N VAL A 483 2.71 1.23 -7.31
CA VAL A 483 2.61 1.51 -8.76
C VAL A 483 2.87 0.23 -9.54
N TYR A 484 1.94 -0.12 -10.38
CA TYR A 484 2.00 -1.25 -11.28
C TYR A 484 2.03 -0.76 -12.72
N VAL A 485 3.03 -1.17 -13.48
CA VAL A 485 3.19 -0.79 -14.88
C VAL A 485 2.88 -2.00 -15.75
N ARG A 486 2.02 -1.82 -16.74
CA ARG A 486 1.60 -2.88 -17.66
C ARG A 486 2.77 -3.34 -18.51
N ALA A 487 3.02 -4.65 -18.54
CA ALA A 487 4.04 -5.25 -19.40
C ALA A 487 3.65 -5.17 -20.89
N ALA A 488 4.63 -5.14 -21.79
CA ALA A 488 4.37 -5.15 -23.22
C ALA A 488 3.79 -6.48 -23.69
N GLU A 489 4.36 -7.57 -23.21
CA GLU A 489 3.85 -8.93 -23.47
C GLU A 489 2.78 -9.26 -22.41
N GLN A 490 1.67 -9.80 -22.88
CA GLN A 490 0.48 -10.09 -22.06
C GLN A 490 0.15 -11.58 -22.04
N ASP A 491 1.19 -12.41 -22.16
CA ASP A 491 1.11 -13.87 -22.17
C ASP A 491 1.62 -14.53 -20.87
N GLY A 492 2.05 -13.71 -19.90
CA GLY A 492 2.61 -14.16 -18.62
C GLY A 492 4.13 -14.30 -18.61
N SER A 493 4.80 -14.09 -19.75
CA SER A 493 6.27 -14.12 -19.81
C SER A 493 6.93 -12.92 -19.12
N LEU A 494 6.20 -11.81 -18.98
CA LEU A 494 6.61 -10.61 -18.28
C LEU A 494 5.57 -10.19 -17.26
N GLY A 495 6.02 -9.82 -16.06
CA GLY A 495 5.14 -9.34 -15.01
C GLY A 495 4.25 -10.42 -14.41
N GLU A 496 3.20 -10.00 -13.73
CA GLU A 496 2.23 -10.84 -13.04
C GLU A 496 0.84 -10.19 -13.02
N PRO A 497 -0.25 -10.96 -12.88
CA PRO A 497 -1.58 -10.38 -12.81
C PRO A 497 -1.74 -9.56 -11.53
N LEU A 498 -2.54 -8.48 -11.62
CA LEU A 498 -2.90 -7.72 -10.43
C LEU A 498 -3.78 -8.56 -9.50
N ARG A 499 -3.55 -8.40 -8.21
CA ARG A 499 -4.34 -9.08 -7.16
C ARG A 499 -5.26 -8.13 -6.42
N ASP A 500 -4.88 -6.85 -6.31
CA ASP A 500 -5.60 -5.84 -5.56
C ASP A 500 -6.31 -4.87 -6.49
N HIS A 501 -7.42 -4.31 -6.01
CA HIS A 501 -8.21 -3.33 -6.75
C HIS A 501 -7.45 -2.01 -6.85
N PRO A 502 -7.14 -1.52 -8.06
CA PRO A 502 -6.50 -0.22 -8.22
C PRO A 502 -7.43 0.92 -7.86
N TRP A 503 -6.83 2.04 -7.50
CA TRP A 503 -7.55 3.27 -7.18
C TRP A 503 -7.94 4.05 -8.44
N ASP A 504 -9.19 4.45 -8.52
CA ASP A 504 -9.73 5.31 -9.56
C ASP A 504 -9.86 6.76 -9.06
N PHE A 505 -8.93 7.61 -9.48
CA PHE A 505 -8.97 9.04 -9.15
C PHE A 505 -10.07 9.79 -9.91
N GLU A 506 -10.53 9.28 -11.07
CA GLU A 506 -11.55 9.93 -11.88
C GLU A 506 -12.96 9.75 -11.30
N ALA A 507 -13.20 8.70 -10.52
CA ALA A 507 -14.47 8.42 -9.86
C ALA A 507 -14.97 9.61 -9.01
N ARG A 508 -14.06 10.44 -8.49
CA ARG A 508 -14.40 11.67 -7.75
C ARG A 508 -15.21 12.69 -8.56
N PHE A 509 -15.15 12.62 -9.89
CA PHE A 509 -15.83 13.57 -10.80
C PHE A 509 -17.16 13.01 -11.33
N GLU A 510 -17.53 11.78 -11.01
CA GLU A 510 -18.73 11.10 -11.50
C GLU A 510 -20.00 11.45 -10.71
N GLY A 511 -19.90 12.31 -9.70
CA GLY A 511 -21.05 12.81 -8.94
C GLY A 511 -21.39 12.01 -7.68
N ASP A 512 -20.59 11.03 -7.31
CA ASP A 512 -20.68 10.33 -6.04
C ASP A 512 -20.02 11.17 -4.93
N SER A 513 -20.76 11.42 -3.84
CA SER A 513 -20.26 12.22 -2.72
C SER A 513 -19.16 11.51 -1.93
N GLN A 514 -19.21 10.19 -1.81
CA GLN A 514 -18.19 9.40 -1.13
C GLN A 514 -16.89 9.42 -1.94
N ALA A 515 -16.96 9.19 -3.24
CA ALA A 515 -15.81 9.29 -4.13
C ALA A 515 -15.16 10.67 -4.08
N TYR A 516 -15.98 11.72 -4.03
CA TYR A 516 -15.47 13.09 -3.92
C TYR A 516 -14.69 13.33 -2.62
N ASP A 517 -15.23 12.92 -1.47
CA ASP A 517 -14.63 13.10 -0.15
C ASP A 517 -13.38 12.23 0.04
N GLN A 518 -13.37 11.04 -0.55
CA GLN A 518 -12.24 10.09 -0.51
C GLN A 518 -11.13 10.43 -1.52
N GLY A 519 -11.39 11.29 -2.50
CA GLY A 519 -10.45 11.64 -3.57
C GLY A 519 -10.37 10.60 -4.69
N GLY A 520 -11.37 9.73 -4.79
CA GLY A 520 -11.51 8.60 -5.70
C GLY A 520 -12.19 7.42 -5.01
N LEU A 521 -12.24 6.29 -5.68
CA LEU A 521 -12.69 4.99 -5.16
C LEU A 521 -11.78 3.88 -5.69
N GLU A 522 -11.84 2.72 -5.09
CA GLU A 522 -11.28 1.51 -5.68
C GLU A 522 -12.08 1.12 -6.93
N LYS A 523 -11.37 0.68 -7.97
CA LYS A 523 -12.03 0.15 -9.18
C LYS A 523 -12.84 -1.08 -8.80
N THR A 524 -14.04 -1.18 -9.33
CA THR A 524 -14.94 -2.33 -9.07
C THR A 524 -14.46 -3.64 -9.70
N ARG A 525 -13.46 -3.56 -10.59
CA ARG A 525 -12.85 -4.72 -11.24
C ARG A 525 -11.36 -4.53 -11.34
N ILE A 526 -10.63 -5.59 -11.10
CA ILE A 526 -9.19 -5.63 -11.33
C ILE A 526 -8.95 -5.64 -12.85
N PRO A 527 -8.12 -4.73 -13.39
CA PRO A 527 -7.77 -4.74 -14.80
C PRO A 527 -7.05 -6.03 -15.21
N LEU A 528 -7.46 -6.59 -16.35
CA LEU A 528 -6.89 -7.82 -16.87
C LEU A 528 -5.47 -7.61 -17.40
N GLY A 529 -4.66 -8.65 -17.31
CA GLY A 529 -3.32 -8.70 -17.90
C GLY A 529 -2.20 -8.73 -16.87
N TYR A 530 -0.98 -8.51 -17.35
CA TYR A 530 0.25 -8.68 -16.59
C TYR A 530 0.93 -7.33 -16.36
N TYR A 531 1.39 -7.14 -15.13
CA TYR A 531 1.95 -5.88 -14.65
C TYR A 531 3.24 -6.15 -13.86
N VAL A 532 4.15 -5.20 -13.86
CA VAL A 532 5.35 -5.21 -13.01
C VAL A 532 5.12 -4.24 -11.85
N ASP A 533 5.39 -4.68 -10.63
CA ASP A 533 5.42 -3.82 -9.45
C ASP A 533 6.63 -2.88 -9.52
N PHE A 534 6.39 -1.69 -10.07
CA PHE A 534 7.43 -0.69 -10.22
C PHE A 534 7.90 -0.10 -8.89
N THR A 535 7.03 -0.02 -7.90
CA THR A 535 7.41 0.44 -6.55
C THR A 535 8.50 -0.44 -5.95
N ARG A 536 8.33 -1.75 -6.05
CA ARG A 536 9.30 -2.74 -5.61
C ARG A 536 10.58 -2.67 -6.43
N LEU A 537 10.44 -2.57 -7.75
CA LEU A 537 11.58 -2.47 -8.65
C LEU A 537 12.42 -1.22 -8.39
N ALA A 538 11.79 -0.06 -8.16
CA ALA A 538 12.47 1.19 -7.84
C ALA A 538 13.24 1.11 -6.51
N ALA A 539 12.64 0.46 -5.50
CA ALA A 539 13.26 0.28 -4.19
C ALA A 539 14.57 -0.52 -4.25
N ASP A 540 14.72 -1.49 -5.17
CA ASP A 540 15.97 -2.23 -5.38
C ASP A 540 17.15 -1.32 -5.74
N TYR A 541 16.86 -0.19 -6.38
CA TYR A 541 17.83 0.81 -6.78
C TYR A 541 17.86 2.03 -5.86
N GLY A 542 17.29 1.91 -4.65
CA GLY A 542 17.28 2.95 -3.63
C GLY A 542 16.25 4.06 -3.84
N PHE A 543 15.38 3.96 -4.85
CA PHE A 543 14.32 4.93 -5.10
C PHE A 543 13.06 4.56 -4.30
N GLU A 544 12.78 5.35 -3.29
CA GLU A 544 11.62 5.21 -2.40
C GLU A 544 10.43 6.01 -2.92
N ARG A 545 9.22 5.47 -2.72
CA ARG A 545 7.97 6.21 -2.93
C ARG A 545 7.78 7.28 -1.85
N LEU A 546 7.08 8.35 -2.20
CA LEU A 546 6.76 9.42 -1.28
C LEU A 546 5.34 9.28 -0.71
N PRO A 547 5.10 9.71 0.55
CA PRO A 547 3.75 9.77 1.08
C PRO A 547 2.92 10.81 0.34
N ALA A 548 1.63 10.54 0.18
CA ALA A 548 0.69 11.53 -0.32
C ALA A 548 0.64 12.74 0.63
N LEU A 549 0.51 13.93 0.04
CA LEU A 549 0.32 15.17 0.81
C LEU A 549 -1.07 15.20 1.47
N PRO A 550 -1.25 15.93 2.57
CA PRO A 550 -2.55 16.00 3.26
C PRO A 550 -3.73 16.47 2.39
N ASN A 551 -3.44 17.17 1.30
CA ASN A 551 -4.43 17.70 0.36
C ASN A 551 -4.71 16.79 -0.84
N TRP A 552 -4.16 15.59 -0.91
CA TRP A 552 -4.25 14.71 -2.09
C TRP A 552 -5.69 14.39 -2.51
N ARG A 553 -6.61 14.29 -1.54
CA ARG A 553 -8.02 14.01 -1.84
C ARG A 553 -8.71 15.13 -2.62
N THR A 554 -8.22 16.35 -2.52
CA THR A 554 -8.76 17.52 -3.22
C THR A 554 -7.86 18.01 -4.34
N TYR A 555 -6.61 17.54 -4.37
CA TYR A 555 -5.61 17.96 -5.34
C TYR A 555 -4.80 16.75 -5.83
N TYR A 556 -5.04 16.34 -7.08
CA TYR A 556 -4.51 15.12 -7.69
C TYR A 556 -2.97 14.99 -7.59
N HIS A 557 -2.23 16.07 -7.91
CA HIS A 557 -0.76 16.03 -7.79
C HIS A 557 -0.27 15.80 -6.35
N GLY A 558 -1.11 16.06 -5.35
CA GLY A 558 -0.79 15.76 -3.96
C GLY A 558 -0.74 14.27 -3.64
N ALA A 559 -1.25 13.42 -4.52
CA ALA A 559 -1.13 11.97 -4.39
C ALA A 559 0.32 11.49 -4.53
N ARG A 560 1.15 12.13 -5.38
CA ARG A 560 2.59 11.90 -5.55
C ARG A 560 2.99 10.46 -5.89
N PHE A 561 2.08 9.64 -6.39
CA PHE A 561 2.37 8.25 -6.72
C PHE A 561 3.39 8.08 -7.85
N HIS A 562 3.59 9.10 -8.67
CA HIS A 562 4.54 9.13 -9.78
C HIS A 562 5.94 9.65 -9.38
N GLU A 563 6.12 10.08 -8.12
CA GLU A 563 7.38 10.62 -7.62
C GLU A 563 8.15 9.60 -6.78
N PHE A 564 9.42 9.43 -7.11
CA PHE A 564 10.35 8.54 -6.43
C PHE A 564 11.62 9.30 -6.03
N VAL A 565 12.16 9.00 -4.84
CA VAL A 565 13.32 9.71 -4.29
C VAL A 565 14.39 8.74 -3.80
N HIS A 566 15.64 9.01 -4.13
CA HIS A 566 16.80 8.32 -3.59
C HIS A 566 17.42 9.15 -2.47
N ARG A 567 17.07 8.84 -1.21
CA ARG A 567 17.48 9.64 -0.04
C ARG A 567 18.89 9.37 0.42
N ASP A 568 19.35 8.14 0.35
CA ASP A 568 20.65 7.71 0.87
C ASP A 568 20.88 8.12 2.33
N GLY A 569 19.82 8.02 3.15
CA GLY A 569 19.82 8.42 4.55
C GLY A 569 19.83 9.94 4.81
N LEU A 570 19.78 10.78 3.78
CA LEU A 570 19.77 12.23 3.91
C LEU A 570 18.36 12.75 4.21
N ASP A 571 18.28 13.82 4.99
CA ASP A 571 17.12 14.68 5.02
C ASP A 571 17.15 15.67 3.84
N TRP A 572 16.00 16.34 3.59
CA TRP A 572 15.85 17.26 2.47
C TRP A 572 16.88 18.42 2.51
N GLU A 573 17.17 18.97 3.68
CA GLU A 573 18.08 20.11 3.83
C GLU A 573 19.52 19.68 3.55
N SER A 574 19.94 18.53 4.03
CA SER A 574 21.25 17.94 3.74
C SER A 574 21.42 17.66 2.25
N ALA A 575 20.40 17.09 1.60
CA ALA A 575 20.42 16.85 0.16
C ALA A 575 20.50 18.15 -0.66
N MET A 576 19.80 19.20 -0.24
CA MET A 576 19.91 20.52 -0.88
C MET A 576 21.30 21.13 -0.75
N LEU A 577 21.96 20.95 0.40
CA LEU A 577 23.32 21.47 0.64
C LEU A 577 24.39 20.77 -0.21
N GLU A 578 24.13 19.59 -0.74
CA GLU A 578 25.01 18.94 -1.72
C GLU A 578 25.10 19.72 -3.04
N LEU A 579 23.99 20.34 -3.48
CA LEU A 579 23.94 21.11 -4.73
C LEU A 579 24.09 22.61 -4.53
N TYR A 580 23.50 23.16 -3.46
CA TYR A 580 23.36 24.60 -3.27
C TYR A 580 24.20 25.10 -2.10
N PRO A 581 24.74 26.33 -2.17
CA PRO A 581 25.36 26.97 -1.00
C PRO A 581 24.29 27.31 0.05
N PRO A 582 24.63 27.33 1.34
CA PRO A 582 23.68 27.70 2.39
C PRO A 582 23.01 29.05 2.14
N SER A 583 23.70 30.01 1.51
CA SER A 583 23.16 31.32 1.16
C SER A 583 22.04 31.28 0.12
N ALA A 584 21.96 30.25 -0.71
CA ALA A 584 20.87 30.06 -1.68
C ALA A 584 19.59 29.52 -1.02
N LEU A 585 19.70 28.88 0.14
CA LEU A 585 18.58 28.30 0.88
C LEU A 585 17.95 29.28 1.88
N ILE A 586 18.57 30.45 2.08
CA ILE A 586 17.99 31.49 2.93
C ILE A 586 16.88 32.18 2.14
N THR A 587 15.65 31.92 2.51
CA THR A 587 14.51 32.70 1.98
C THR A 587 14.72 34.15 2.43
N PRO A 588 14.79 35.15 1.53
CA PRO A 588 14.86 36.54 1.95
C PRO A 588 13.61 36.81 2.79
N THR A 589 13.83 37.24 4.03
CA THR A 589 12.71 37.64 4.91
C THR A 589 11.88 38.64 4.12
N PRO A 590 10.60 38.40 3.84
CA PRO A 590 9.80 39.34 3.09
C PRO A 590 9.86 40.66 3.87
N PHE A 591 10.27 41.73 3.20
CA PHE A 591 10.16 43.08 3.76
C PHE A 591 8.75 43.20 4.32
N GLN A 592 8.64 43.37 5.63
CA GLN A 592 7.33 43.65 6.22
C GLN A 592 6.86 44.95 5.61
N THR A 593 6.08 44.84 4.55
CA THR A 593 5.29 45.97 4.08
C THR A 593 4.50 46.42 5.31
N PRO A 594 4.64 47.66 5.78
CA PRO A 594 3.92 48.09 6.97
C PRO A 594 2.45 47.78 6.71
N THR A 595 1.90 46.90 7.50
CA THR A 595 0.47 46.53 7.41
C THR A 595 -0.29 47.83 7.48
N PRO A 596 -1.07 48.24 6.44
CA PRO A 596 -1.86 49.44 6.53
C PRO A 596 -2.71 49.30 7.78
N THR A 597 -2.57 50.28 8.69
CA THR A 597 -3.35 50.32 9.93
C THR A 597 -4.82 50.13 9.52
N PRO A 598 -5.53 49.11 10.02
CA PRO A 598 -6.90 48.88 9.58
C PRO A 598 -7.72 50.12 9.92
N THR A 599 -8.07 50.90 8.92
CA THR A 599 -9.04 51.98 9.05
C THR A 599 -10.31 51.28 9.55
N ARG A 600 -10.74 51.66 10.75
CA ARG A 600 -11.92 51.09 11.39
C ARG A 600 -13.12 51.34 10.50
N THR A 601 -13.39 50.44 9.58
CA THR A 601 -14.62 50.42 8.78
C THR A 601 -15.77 50.21 9.77
N LEU A 602 -16.61 51.19 9.93
CA LEU A 602 -17.81 51.07 10.73
C LEU A 602 -18.59 49.86 10.18
N ARG A 603 -18.77 48.85 10.99
CA ARG A 603 -19.55 47.68 10.64
C ARG A 603 -20.96 48.13 10.28
N PRO A 604 -21.47 47.88 9.07
CA PRO A 604 -22.84 48.24 8.73
C PRO A 604 -23.77 47.55 9.72
N THR A 605 -24.65 48.29 10.32
CA THR A 605 -25.68 47.80 11.22
C THR A 605 -26.50 46.77 10.45
N PRO A 606 -26.70 45.57 10.95
CA PRO A 606 -27.45 44.54 10.21
C PRO A 606 -28.89 45.06 10.05
N THR A 607 -29.28 45.27 8.80
CA THR A 607 -30.67 45.64 8.47
C THR A 607 -31.55 44.44 8.80
N PRO A 608 -32.57 44.59 9.65
CA PRO A 608 -33.44 43.47 9.99
C PRO A 608 -34.07 42.85 8.74
N TRP A 609 -34.11 41.53 8.62
CA TRP A 609 -34.60 40.76 7.46
C TRP A 609 -36.01 41.17 6.99
N TRP A 610 -36.88 41.67 7.88
CA TRP A 610 -38.23 42.15 7.60
C TRP A 610 -38.29 43.49 6.87
N TRP A 611 -37.22 44.30 6.78
CA TRP A 611 -37.16 45.56 6.02
C TRP A 611 -37.25 45.34 4.51
N ARG A 612 -36.94 44.17 4.00
CA ARG A 612 -37.07 43.84 2.56
C ARG A 612 -38.52 43.86 2.05
N TRP A 613 -39.50 43.86 2.93
CA TRP A 613 -40.92 43.82 2.56
C TRP A 613 -41.57 45.22 2.53
N LEU A 614 -40.83 46.29 2.87
CA LEU A 614 -41.36 47.65 3.00
C LEU A 614 -40.83 48.64 1.95
N THR A 615 -39.95 48.23 1.01
CA THR A 615 -39.47 49.10 -0.07
C THR A 615 -40.20 48.78 -1.36
N PRO A 616 -40.84 49.77 -2.00
CA PRO A 616 -41.45 49.60 -3.31
C PRO A 616 -40.38 49.33 -4.36
N THR A 617 -40.66 48.43 -5.26
CA THR A 617 -39.78 48.01 -6.37
C THR A 617 -39.42 49.19 -7.23
N ALA A 618 -38.16 49.65 -7.22
CA ALA A 618 -37.70 50.68 -8.13
C ALA A 618 -37.62 50.10 -9.55
N THR A 619 -38.34 50.74 -10.44
CA THR A 619 -38.34 50.49 -11.89
C THR A 619 -36.94 50.72 -12.44
N SER A 620 -36.33 49.74 -13.07
CA SER A 620 -35.01 49.83 -13.69
C SER A 620 -35.02 50.81 -14.88
N THR A 621 -34.27 51.88 -14.74
CA THR A 621 -33.93 52.75 -15.88
C THR A 621 -32.81 52.09 -16.67
N PRO A 622 -32.89 51.98 -18.01
CA PRO A 622 -31.83 51.36 -18.80
C PRO A 622 -30.57 52.23 -18.82
N THR A 623 -29.44 51.65 -18.50
CA THR A 623 -28.09 52.23 -18.60
C THR A 623 -27.73 52.46 -20.08
N PRO A 624 -27.24 53.62 -20.51
CA PRO A 624 -26.80 53.82 -21.88
C PRO A 624 -25.52 53.02 -22.19
N GLN A 625 -25.56 52.36 -23.34
CA GLN A 625 -24.45 51.58 -23.90
C GLN A 625 -23.31 52.54 -24.34
N PRO A 626 -22.04 52.24 -24.08
CA PRO A 626 -20.93 53.04 -24.59
C PRO A 626 -20.79 52.87 -26.11
N SER A 627 -20.73 54.00 -26.82
CA SER A 627 -20.50 54.08 -28.25
C SER A 627 -19.08 53.61 -28.62
N ILE A 628 -18.99 52.68 -29.55
CA ILE A 628 -17.72 52.23 -30.15
C ILE A 628 -17.34 53.26 -31.23
N THR A 629 -16.21 53.91 -31.07
CA THR A 629 -15.56 54.72 -32.11
C THR A 629 -14.63 53.83 -32.92
N PRO A 630 -14.70 53.81 -34.26
CA PRO A 630 -13.78 53.01 -35.07
C PRO A 630 -12.41 53.69 -35.18
N SER A 631 -11.35 52.87 -35.00
CA SER A 631 -9.95 53.24 -35.23
C SER A 631 -9.61 53.13 -36.74
N PRO A 632 -8.84 54.03 -37.34
CA PRO A 632 -8.49 53.94 -38.77
C PRO A 632 -7.38 52.93 -39.00
N ALA A 633 -7.52 52.21 -40.11
CA ALA A 633 -6.46 51.40 -40.71
C ALA A 633 -5.39 52.33 -41.40
N PRO A 634 -4.17 51.85 -41.66
CA PRO A 634 -3.83 50.90 -42.70
C PRO A 634 -3.36 49.56 -42.19
#